data_077b2366dfea4e7d150f23fe91f9b258
#
_entry.id   077b2366dfea4e7d150f23fe91f9b258
#
_cell.length_a   1.000
_cell.length_b   1.000
_cell.length_c   1.000
_cell.angle_alpha   90.00
_cell.angle_beta   90.00
_cell.angle_gamma   90.00
#
_symmetry.space_group_name_H-M   'P 1'
#
loop_
_entity.id
_entity.type
_entity.pdbx_description
1 polymer ?
#
loop_
_entity_poly.entity_id
_entity_poly.type
_entity_poly.pdbx_seq_one_letter_code
_entity_poly.pdbx_strand_id
1 'polypeptide(L)'
;MKGQLHVWVGALLLVAAGVFSGACAEETTAAQSASVAANPDQVVAEVAGKPITLKDVDAKWEEFDAAERARVVQSMYQNRRNMLDQIVGDRLIENAATAAGQTPDAFVAADSVTRLPAISEADIAQFYEQNKDRAQGRTLEQLRGEIKPFLDARRRQQARAMLVEDLKSKNASSVKVMLEAPRYTVATSANDPVRGNPAAPITIVEFSDYQCPFCARVNPTLAKVLETYGDRVKIVFKDFPLPNHPQAPKASEAAHCAAEQKKYWEMHDAMFANQRALELPALKQAARAIGLEGAAFDQCLDSGRYAATVRAGQELGEKMGVNSTPTLYVNGRPVIGAMPFENFKAIIDEELSRK
;
A
#
# COMPACT_ATOMS: atom_id res chain seq x y z
N MET A 1 -18.34 21.50 -16.81
CA MET A 1 -19.34 20.40 -16.82
C MET A 1 -19.30 19.74 -15.44
N LYS A 2 -20.45 19.52 -14.84
CA LYS A 2 -20.65 19.35 -13.41
C LYS A 2 -20.28 17.94 -12.94
N GLY A 3 -19.30 17.81 -12.00
CA GLY A 3 -18.98 16.58 -11.29
C GLY A 3 -19.80 16.48 -10.01
N GLN A 4 -20.47 15.37 -9.80
CA GLN A 4 -21.36 15.15 -8.64
C GLN A 4 -20.55 14.83 -7.38
N LEU A 5 -20.79 15.65 -6.34
CA LEU A 5 -20.34 15.40 -4.97
C LEU A 5 -21.38 14.49 -4.29
N HIS A 6 -20.96 13.34 -3.78
CA HIS A 6 -21.83 12.51 -2.94
C HIS A 6 -21.74 13.00 -1.50
N VAL A 7 -22.83 13.59 -1.04
CA VAL A 7 -23.07 14.05 0.31
C VAL A 7 -23.59 12.88 1.15
N TRP A 8 -22.89 12.55 2.23
CA TRP A 8 -23.43 11.69 3.28
C TRP A 8 -24.34 12.53 4.18
N VAL A 9 -25.66 12.34 4.05
CA VAL A 9 -26.67 12.90 4.95
C VAL A 9 -26.96 11.85 6.02
N GLY A 10 -26.60 12.14 7.27
CA GLY A 10 -27.04 11.37 8.43
C GLY A 10 -28.53 11.61 8.69
N ALA A 11 -29.34 10.57 8.57
CA ALA A 11 -30.75 10.62 8.91
C ALA A 11 -30.93 10.46 10.43
N LEU A 12 -31.42 11.51 11.10
CA LEU A 12 -32.00 11.44 12.44
C LEU A 12 -33.41 10.84 12.32
N LEU A 13 -33.60 9.63 12.87
CA LEU A 13 -34.92 9.03 13.04
C LEU A 13 -35.48 9.35 14.44
N LEU A 14 -36.52 10.17 14.47
CA LEU A 14 -37.40 10.35 15.64
C LEU A 14 -38.20 9.07 15.87
N VAL A 15 -38.01 8.44 17.04
CA VAL A 15 -38.81 7.31 17.48
C VAL A 15 -40.03 7.83 18.23
N ALA A 16 -41.20 7.70 17.61
CA ALA A 16 -42.49 7.85 18.31
C ALA A 16 -42.85 6.51 18.98
N ALA A 17 -43.06 6.54 20.28
CA ALA A 17 -43.50 5.40 21.06
C ALA A 17 -44.95 5.02 20.71
N GLY A 18 -45.15 3.85 20.14
CA GLY A 18 -46.44 3.20 19.99
C GLY A 18 -46.37 1.81 20.66
N VAL A 19 -47.12 1.64 21.74
CA VAL A 19 -47.26 0.37 22.44
C VAL A 19 -48.16 -0.53 21.60
N PHE A 20 -47.65 -1.63 21.08
CA PHE A 20 -48.46 -2.76 20.63
C PHE A 20 -47.87 -4.05 21.17
N SER A 21 -48.62 -4.66 22.10
CA SER A 21 -48.36 -6.04 22.55
C SER A 21 -48.78 -7.02 21.47
N GLY A 22 -47.83 -7.74 20.93
CA GLY A 22 -48.07 -8.84 20.02
C GLY A 22 -46.84 -9.73 20.03
N ALA A 23 -46.94 -10.90 20.70
CA ALA A 23 -45.89 -11.90 20.66
C ALA A 23 -45.78 -12.49 19.24
N CYS A 24 -44.76 -12.08 18.51
CA CYS A 24 -44.25 -12.79 17.35
C CYS A 24 -42.84 -13.27 17.70
N ALA A 25 -42.65 -14.58 17.63
CA ALA A 25 -41.33 -15.19 17.70
C ALA A 25 -40.47 -14.61 16.52
N GLU A 26 -39.49 -13.81 16.83
CA GLU A 26 -38.44 -13.43 15.89
C GLU A 26 -37.56 -14.65 15.64
N GLU A 27 -37.82 -15.34 14.54
CA GLU A 27 -36.80 -16.13 13.88
C GLU A 27 -35.72 -15.15 13.38
N THR A 28 -34.70 -14.94 14.18
CA THR A 28 -33.43 -14.36 13.73
C THR A 28 -32.82 -15.33 12.75
N THR A 29 -33.15 -15.18 11.47
CA THR A 29 -32.35 -15.72 10.37
C THR A 29 -30.96 -15.09 10.48
N ALA A 30 -30.05 -15.78 11.16
CA ALA A 30 -28.63 -15.49 11.09
C ALA A 30 -28.28 -15.49 9.58
N ALA A 31 -27.93 -14.33 9.05
CA ALA A 31 -27.38 -14.25 7.72
C ALA A 31 -26.19 -15.20 7.67
N GLN A 32 -26.33 -16.31 6.97
CA GLN A 32 -25.24 -17.24 6.74
C GLN A 32 -24.11 -16.44 6.07
N SER A 33 -23.05 -16.19 6.81
CA SER A 33 -21.85 -15.60 6.27
C SER A 33 -21.36 -16.53 5.16
N ALA A 34 -21.42 -16.06 3.91
CA ALA A 34 -20.86 -16.78 2.80
C ALA A 34 -19.39 -17.09 3.10
N SER A 35 -19.06 -18.37 3.24
CA SER A 35 -17.68 -18.82 3.47
C SER A 35 -16.89 -18.48 2.21
N VAL A 36 -15.97 -17.52 2.31
CA VAL A 36 -15.08 -17.09 1.21
C VAL A 36 -13.88 -18.04 1.05
N ALA A 37 -13.78 -19.11 1.84
CA ALA A 37 -12.80 -20.17 1.66
C ALA A 37 -13.36 -21.20 0.68
N ALA A 38 -13.23 -20.90 -0.62
CA ALA A 38 -13.59 -21.85 -1.65
C ALA A 38 -12.51 -22.93 -1.79
N ASN A 39 -12.94 -24.20 -1.82
CA ASN A 39 -12.03 -25.32 -2.13
C ASN A 39 -11.67 -25.25 -3.63
N PRO A 40 -10.38 -25.11 -4.00
CA PRO A 40 -9.97 -25.03 -5.40
C PRO A 40 -10.41 -26.23 -6.25
N ASP A 41 -10.52 -27.40 -5.63
CA ASP A 41 -10.91 -28.64 -6.30
C ASP A 41 -12.44 -28.86 -6.31
N GLN A 42 -13.22 -27.88 -5.80
CA GLN A 42 -14.67 -27.93 -5.87
C GLN A 42 -15.13 -27.96 -7.33
N VAL A 43 -15.89 -28.98 -7.72
CA VAL A 43 -16.56 -29.02 -9.02
C VAL A 43 -17.68 -27.99 -9.03
N VAL A 44 -17.59 -27.03 -9.95
CA VAL A 44 -18.56 -25.93 -10.11
C VAL A 44 -19.45 -26.09 -11.34
N ALA A 45 -19.04 -26.94 -12.28
CA ALA A 45 -19.84 -27.34 -13.44
C ALA A 45 -19.39 -28.68 -13.99
N GLU A 46 -20.22 -29.30 -14.85
CA GLU A 46 -19.88 -30.50 -15.61
C GLU A 46 -20.38 -30.36 -17.05
N VAL A 47 -19.53 -30.72 -18.01
CA VAL A 47 -19.88 -30.70 -19.44
C VAL A 47 -19.50 -32.05 -20.06
N ALA A 48 -20.49 -32.76 -20.54
CA ALA A 48 -20.32 -34.08 -21.16
C ALA A 48 -19.52 -35.07 -20.26
N GLY A 49 -19.85 -35.11 -18.96
CA GLY A 49 -19.19 -35.96 -17.97
C GLY A 49 -17.80 -35.49 -17.53
N LYS A 50 -17.33 -34.34 -17.99
CA LYS A 50 -16.04 -33.76 -17.59
C LYS A 50 -16.27 -32.65 -16.58
N PRO A 51 -15.70 -32.74 -15.36
CA PRO A 51 -15.86 -31.72 -14.34
C PRO A 51 -15.06 -30.46 -14.70
N ILE A 52 -15.60 -29.31 -14.32
CA ILE A 52 -14.92 -28.02 -14.29
C ILE A 52 -14.79 -27.65 -12.80
N THR A 53 -13.58 -27.42 -12.35
CA THR A 53 -13.29 -27.06 -10.97
C THR A 53 -13.19 -25.54 -10.79
N LEU A 54 -13.26 -25.08 -9.55
CA LEU A 54 -13.03 -23.68 -9.23
C LEU A 54 -11.61 -23.24 -9.65
N LYS A 55 -10.62 -24.14 -9.53
CA LYS A 55 -9.25 -23.93 -10.01
C LYS A 55 -9.20 -23.65 -11.52
N ASP A 56 -10.02 -24.34 -12.30
CA ASP A 56 -10.09 -24.13 -13.77
C ASP A 56 -10.69 -22.74 -14.08
N VAL A 57 -11.69 -22.32 -13.30
CA VAL A 57 -12.29 -20.97 -13.41
C VAL A 57 -11.28 -19.90 -13.03
N ASP A 58 -10.56 -20.09 -11.93
CA ASP A 58 -9.51 -19.15 -11.48
C ASP A 58 -8.35 -19.05 -12.48
N ALA A 59 -7.93 -20.18 -13.06
CA ALA A 59 -6.91 -20.19 -14.10
C ALA A 59 -7.38 -19.44 -15.36
N LYS A 60 -8.64 -19.63 -15.75
CA LYS A 60 -9.23 -18.92 -16.89
C LYS A 60 -9.37 -17.42 -16.63
N TRP A 61 -9.72 -17.03 -15.40
CA TRP A 61 -9.75 -15.62 -15.00
C TRP A 61 -8.37 -14.99 -15.06
N GLU A 62 -7.34 -15.69 -14.56
CA GLU A 62 -5.94 -15.22 -14.64
C GLU A 62 -5.45 -15.07 -16.08
N GLU A 63 -5.85 -15.96 -16.98
CA GLU A 63 -5.55 -15.87 -18.41
C GLU A 63 -6.25 -14.64 -19.06
N PHE A 64 -7.49 -14.35 -18.66
CA PHE A 64 -8.33 -13.36 -19.31
C PHE A 64 -8.13 -11.95 -18.73
N ASP A 65 -7.99 -11.83 -17.40
CA ASP A 65 -7.81 -10.56 -16.68
C ASP A 65 -6.97 -10.77 -15.40
N ALA A 66 -5.68 -11.02 -15.59
CA ALA A 66 -4.72 -11.18 -14.50
C ALA A 66 -4.68 -9.97 -13.57
N ALA A 67 -4.89 -8.77 -14.14
CA ALA A 67 -4.87 -7.50 -13.42
C ALA A 67 -5.99 -7.40 -12.38
N GLU A 68 -7.22 -7.67 -12.80
CA GLU A 68 -8.38 -7.62 -11.91
C GLU A 68 -8.29 -8.72 -10.85
N ARG A 69 -7.91 -9.94 -11.27
CA ARG A 69 -7.73 -11.05 -10.33
C ARG A 69 -6.69 -10.73 -9.26
N ALA A 70 -5.53 -10.20 -9.64
CA ALA A 70 -4.50 -9.80 -8.70
C ALA A 70 -5.01 -8.74 -7.71
N ARG A 71 -5.75 -7.73 -8.18
CA ARG A 71 -6.34 -6.67 -7.36
C ARG A 71 -7.34 -7.23 -6.34
N VAL A 72 -8.25 -8.10 -6.78
CA VAL A 72 -9.25 -8.72 -5.91
C VAL A 72 -8.59 -9.60 -4.84
N VAL A 73 -7.65 -10.46 -5.22
CA VAL A 73 -6.90 -11.33 -4.29
C VAL A 73 -6.12 -10.50 -3.27
N GLN A 74 -5.45 -9.43 -3.71
CA GLN A 74 -4.72 -8.53 -2.82
C GLN A 74 -5.65 -7.78 -1.85
N SER A 75 -6.77 -7.28 -2.34
CA SER A 75 -7.78 -6.61 -1.50
C SER A 75 -8.34 -7.55 -0.43
N MET A 76 -8.66 -8.77 -0.81
CA MET A 76 -9.17 -9.77 0.12
C MET A 76 -8.13 -10.14 1.19
N TYR A 77 -6.86 -10.33 0.78
CA TYR A 77 -5.77 -10.56 1.72
C TYR A 77 -5.63 -9.38 2.69
N GLN A 78 -5.62 -8.14 2.19
CA GLN A 78 -5.45 -6.96 3.02
C GLN A 78 -6.58 -6.80 4.04
N ASN A 79 -7.82 -7.05 3.62
CA ASN A 79 -8.97 -7.03 4.52
C ASN A 79 -8.86 -8.11 5.61
N ARG A 80 -8.50 -9.34 5.25
CA ARG A 80 -8.25 -10.42 6.21
C ARG A 80 -7.11 -10.08 7.17
N ARG A 81 -6.03 -9.52 6.67
CA ARG A 81 -4.88 -9.13 7.48
C ARG A 81 -5.25 -8.04 8.49
N ASN A 82 -5.99 -7.01 8.06
CA ASN A 82 -6.45 -5.93 8.94
C ASN A 82 -7.35 -6.48 10.07
N MET A 83 -8.26 -7.38 9.75
CA MET A 83 -9.12 -8.03 10.77
C MET A 83 -8.30 -8.92 11.70
N LEU A 84 -7.35 -9.68 11.18
CA LEU A 84 -6.46 -10.51 11.99
C LEU A 84 -5.62 -9.65 12.94
N ASP A 85 -5.06 -8.54 12.48
CA ASP A 85 -4.29 -7.62 13.32
C ASP A 85 -5.14 -7.02 14.45
N GLN A 86 -6.42 -6.74 14.19
CA GLN A 86 -7.36 -6.32 15.25
C GLN A 86 -7.59 -7.44 16.26
N ILE A 87 -7.91 -8.67 15.81
CA ILE A 87 -8.13 -9.82 16.68
C ILE A 87 -6.89 -10.11 17.55
N VAL A 88 -5.69 -10.07 16.96
CA VAL A 88 -4.44 -10.24 17.71
C VAL A 88 -4.28 -9.13 18.74
N GLY A 89 -4.55 -7.87 18.38
CA GLY A 89 -4.51 -6.74 19.30
C GLY A 89 -5.49 -6.89 20.47
N ASP A 90 -6.74 -7.28 20.19
CA ASP A 90 -7.77 -7.53 21.21
C ASP A 90 -7.35 -8.64 22.16
N ARG A 91 -6.84 -9.75 21.61
CA ARG A 91 -6.39 -10.89 22.43
C ARG A 91 -5.20 -10.54 23.33
N LEU A 92 -4.27 -9.72 22.84
CA LEU A 92 -3.14 -9.24 23.65
C LEU A 92 -3.60 -8.32 24.78
N ILE A 93 -4.57 -7.44 24.52
CA ILE A 93 -5.18 -6.58 25.54
C ILE A 93 -5.94 -7.43 26.57
N GLU A 94 -6.76 -8.40 26.16
CA GLU A 94 -7.48 -9.32 27.05
C GLU A 94 -6.50 -10.04 27.99
N ASN A 95 -5.41 -10.60 27.45
CA ASN A 95 -4.41 -11.31 28.24
C ASN A 95 -3.72 -10.38 29.25
N ALA A 96 -3.33 -9.17 28.83
CA ALA A 96 -2.68 -8.20 29.71
C ALA A 96 -3.63 -7.67 30.79
N ALA A 97 -4.89 -7.40 30.45
CA ALA A 97 -5.92 -6.98 31.39
C ALA A 97 -6.20 -8.07 32.43
N THR A 98 -6.35 -9.33 31.99
CA THR A 98 -6.54 -10.48 32.89
C THR A 98 -5.38 -10.62 33.87
N ALA A 99 -4.13 -10.51 33.39
CA ALA A 99 -2.94 -10.54 34.22
C ALA A 99 -2.88 -9.40 35.24
N ALA A 100 -3.49 -8.25 34.91
CA ALA A 100 -3.61 -7.09 35.81
C ALA A 100 -4.86 -7.12 36.72
N GLY A 101 -5.71 -8.15 36.61
CA GLY A 101 -6.96 -8.22 37.34
C GLY A 101 -8.01 -7.18 36.96
N GLN A 102 -7.98 -6.74 35.70
CA GLN A 102 -8.84 -5.69 35.15
C GLN A 102 -9.69 -6.21 33.99
N THR A 103 -10.77 -5.47 33.66
CA THR A 103 -11.45 -5.66 32.38
C THR A 103 -10.62 -5.03 31.26
N PRO A 104 -10.73 -5.52 29.99
CA PRO A 104 -10.03 -4.93 28.86
C PRO A 104 -10.26 -3.42 28.70
N ASP A 105 -11.50 -2.96 28.87
CA ASP A 105 -11.85 -1.53 28.78
C ASP A 105 -11.20 -0.70 29.88
N ALA A 106 -11.19 -1.18 31.13
CA ALA A 106 -10.54 -0.49 32.24
C ALA A 106 -9.01 -0.41 32.03
N PHE A 107 -8.42 -1.50 31.55
CA PHE A 107 -6.99 -1.56 31.24
C PHE A 107 -6.60 -0.56 30.15
N VAL A 108 -7.32 -0.54 29.02
CA VAL A 108 -7.10 0.43 27.93
C VAL A 108 -7.33 1.87 28.40
N ALA A 109 -8.37 2.11 29.21
CA ALA A 109 -8.65 3.45 29.73
C ALA A 109 -7.52 3.97 30.62
N ALA A 110 -7.05 3.14 31.57
CA ALA A 110 -5.93 3.49 32.45
C ALA A 110 -4.63 3.78 31.67
N ASP A 111 -4.30 2.91 30.70
CA ASP A 111 -3.13 3.08 29.85
C ASP A 111 -3.22 4.35 28.98
N SER A 112 -4.41 4.68 28.44
CA SER A 112 -4.60 5.84 27.58
C SER A 112 -4.38 7.17 28.29
N VAL A 113 -4.64 7.25 29.58
CA VAL A 113 -4.40 8.46 30.40
C VAL A 113 -2.90 8.68 30.60
N THR A 114 -2.13 7.62 30.74
CA THR A 114 -0.68 7.71 30.94
C THR A 114 0.10 7.97 29.64
N ARG A 115 -0.39 7.48 28.49
CA ARG A 115 0.30 7.61 27.19
C ARG A 115 0.12 8.95 26.53
N LEU A 116 -1.07 9.50 26.59
CA LEU A 116 -1.41 10.72 25.86
C LEU A 116 -2.11 11.73 26.78
N PRO A 117 -1.74 13.01 26.71
CA PRO A 117 -2.40 14.05 27.50
C PRO A 117 -3.89 14.18 27.14
N ALA A 118 -4.69 14.68 28.06
CA ALA A 118 -6.08 14.98 27.78
C ALA A 118 -6.18 16.08 26.71
N ILE A 119 -7.27 16.04 25.92
CA ILE A 119 -7.54 17.06 24.91
C ILE A 119 -7.78 18.40 25.60
N SER A 120 -6.95 19.38 25.28
CA SER A 120 -7.02 20.75 25.80
C SER A 120 -7.91 21.64 24.94
N GLU A 121 -8.25 22.80 25.47
CA GLU A 121 -8.97 23.84 24.72
C GLU A 121 -8.17 24.35 23.52
N ALA A 122 -6.84 24.38 23.64
CA ALA A 122 -5.95 24.73 22.54
C ALA A 122 -6.04 23.73 21.39
N ASP A 123 -6.12 22.41 21.69
CA ASP A 123 -6.28 21.37 20.67
C ASP A 123 -7.61 21.53 19.93
N ILE A 124 -8.68 21.84 20.64
CA ILE A 124 -10.02 22.06 20.06
C ILE A 124 -9.98 23.27 19.13
N ALA A 125 -9.38 24.38 19.57
CA ALA A 125 -9.26 25.61 18.79
C ALA A 125 -8.38 25.38 17.54
N GLN A 126 -7.25 24.70 17.70
CA GLN A 126 -6.36 24.35 16.61
C GLN A 126 -7.05 23.46 15.58
N PHE A 127 -7.79 22.45 16.01
CA PHE A 127 -8.54 21.58 15.11
C PHE A 127 -9.60 22.36 14.32
N TYR A 128 -10.31 23.26 14.97
CA TYR A 128 -11.30 24.12 14.31
C TYR A 128 -10.64 25.00 13.23
N GLU A 129 -9.54 25.72 13.56
CA GLU A 129 -8.86 26.57 12.58
C GLU A 129 -8.32 25.78 11.38
N GLN A 130 -7.79 24.57 11.60
CA GLN A 130 -7.32 23.70 10.52
C GLN A 130 -8.43 23.15 9.62
N ASN A 131 -9.69 23.19 10.08
CA ASN A 131 -10.85 22.66 9.37
C ASN A 131 -11.93 23.72 9.12
N LYS A 132 -11.58 25.00 9.22
CA LYS A 132 -12.51 26.14 9.15
C LYS A 132 -13.34 26.16 7.86
N ASP A 133 -12.73 25.81 6.73
CA ASP A 133 -13.41 25.70 5.43
C ASP A 133 -14.53 24.64 5.43
N ARG A 134 -14.42 23.62 6.27
CA ARG A 134 -15.41 22.56 6.45
C ARG A 134 -16.49 22.89 7.46
N ALA A 135 -16.29 23.95 8.25
CA ALA A 135 -17.22 24.35 9.31
C ALA A 135 -18.54 24.94 8.77
N GLN A 136 -18.65 25.20 7.46
CA GLN A 136 -19.86 25.72 6.81
C GLN A 136 -20.41 26.98 7.50
N GLY A 137 -19.52 27.87 7.98
CA GLY A 137 -19.89 29.11 8.66
C GLY A 137 -20.25 28.94 10.15
N ARG A 138 -20.24 27.71 10.70
CA ARG A 138 -20.46 27.50 12.14
C ARG A 138 -19.25 27.95 12.95
N THR A 139 -19.49 28.58 14.09
CA THR A 139 -18.42 29.04 14.99
C THR A 139 -17.81 27.90 15.81
N LEU A 140 -16.61 28.14 16.38
CA LEU A 140 -15.99 27.21 17.31
C LEU A 140 -16.92 26.83 18.48
N GLU A 141 -17.62 27.81 19.03
CA GLU A 141 -18.55 27.59 20.16
C GLU A 141 -19.68 26.62 19.79
N GLN A 142 -20.22 26.76 18.57
CA GLN A 142 -21.28 25.88 18.07
C GLN A 142 -20.77 24.45 17.81
N LEU A 143 -19.48 24.29 17.43
CA LEU A 143 -18.88 22.99 17.08
C LEU A 143 -18.15 22.32 18.22
N ARG A 144 -17.89 23.02 19.34
CA ARG A 144 -17.11 22.52 20.47
C ARG A 144 -17.65 21.19 21.02
N GLY A 145 -18.98 21.10 21.15
CA GLY A 145 -19.67 19.88 21.62
C GLY A 145 -19.49 18.68 20.69
N GLU A 146 -19.17 18.88 19.43
CA GLU A 146 -18.88 17.84 18.44
C GLU A 146 -17.38 17.56 18.33
N ILE A 147 -16.54 18.60 18.35
CA ILE A 147 -15.07 18.50 18.19
C ILE A 147 -14.43 17.77 19.36
N LYS A 148 -14.78 18.12 20.60
CA LYS A 148 -14.15 17.51 21.77
C LYS A 148 -14.34 15.99 21.84
N PRO A 149 -15.55 15.43 21.73
CA PRO A 149 -15.75 13.98 21.70
C PRO A 149 -15.04 13.30 20.53
N PHE A 150 -14.98 13.94 19.36
CA PHE A 150 -14.25 13.44 18.20
C PHE A 150 -12.76 13.34 18.49
N LEU A 151 -12.13 14.39 19.04
CA LEU A 151 -10.72 14.38 19.40
C LEU A 151 -10.41 13.39 20.52
N ASP A 152 -11.29 13.28 21.53
CA ASP A 152 -11.15 12.28 22.59
C ASP A 152 -11.24 10.85 22.06
N ALA A 153 -12.15 10.57 21.13
CA ALA A 153 -12.24 9.26 20.49
C ALA A 153 -10.97 8.94 19.67
N ARG A 154 -10.48 9.90 18.90
CA ARG A 154 -9.23 9.78 18.13
C ARG A 154 -8.03 9.54 19.04
N ARG A 155 -7.93 10.26 20.15
CA ARG A 155 -6.89 10.08 21.17
C ARG A 155 -6.91 8.68 21.76
N ARG A 156 -8.09 8.17 22.15
CA ARG A 156 -8.24 6.80 22.66
C ARG A 156 -7.83 5.75 21.64
N GLN A 157 -8.22 5.94 20.38
CA GLN A 157 -7.81 5.05 19.29
C GLN A 157 -6.28 5.04 19.10
N GLN A 158 -5.64 6.21 19.15
CA GLN A 158 -4.19 6.32 19.05
C GLN A 158 -3.48 5.66 20.24
N ALA A 159 -3.95 5.92 21.48
CA ALA A 159 -3.39 5.29 22.66
C ALA A 159 -3.52 3.76 22.61
N ARG A 160 -4.69 3.25 22.17
CA ARG A 160 -4.90 1.82 22.00
C ARG A 160 -3.96 1.22 20.95
N ALA A 161 -3.72 1.90 19.83
CA ALA A 161 -2.76 1.44 18.82
C ALA A 161 -1.34 1.35 19.39
N MET A 162 -0.91 2.36 20.15
CA MET A 162 0.40 2.36 20.82
C MET A 162 0.51 1.23 21.86
N LEU A 163 -0.55 0.98 22.63
CA LEU A 163 -0.60 -0.13 23.58
C LEU A 163 -0.47 -1.48 22.87
N VAL A 164 -1.19 -1.68 21.76
CA VAL A 164 -1.12 -2.91 20.97
C VAL A 164 0.28 -3.15 20.45
N GLU A 165 0.97 -2.13 19.94
CA GLU A 165 2.34 -2.25 19.44
C GLU A 165 3.32 -2.59 20.58
N ASP A 166 3.18 -2.01 21.76
CA ASP A 166 3.95 -2.38 22.94
C ASP A 166 3.72 -3.85 23.34
N LEU A 167 2.45 -4.27 23.36
CA LEU A 167 2.10 -5.65 23.71
C LEU A 167 2.62 -6.64 22.67
N LYS A 168 2.55 -6.31 21.37
CA LYS A 168 3.14 -7.12 20.30
C LYS A 168 4.66 -7.26 20.50
N SER A 169 5.34 -6.15 20.78
CA SER A 169 6.80 -6.15 21.02
C SER A 169 7.18 -7.03 22.21
N LYS A 170 6.47 -6.89 23.34
CA LYS A 170 6.70 -7.68 24.56
C LYS A 170 6.41 -9.17 24.38
N ASN A 171 5.49 -9.52 23.47
CA ASN A 171 5.06 -10.89 23.20
C ASN A 171 5.53 -11.41 21.82
N ALA A 172 6.56 -10.83 21.23
CA ALA A 172 7.01 -11.15 19.89
C ALA A 172 7.31 -12.64 19.65
N SER A 173 7.80 -13.35 20.68
CA SER A 173 8.10 -14.78 20.60
C SER A 173 6.86 -15.68 20.62
N SER A 174 5.74 -15.19 21.15
CA SER A 174 4.49 -15.96 21.31
C SER A 174 3.43 -15.62 20.25
N VAL A 175 3.55 -14.49 19.56
CA VAL A 175 2.62 -14.09 18.48
C VAL A 175 3.14 -14.62 17.15
N LYS A 176 2.44 -15.61 16.58
CA LYS A 176 2.74 -16.17 15.26
C LYS A 176 1.60 -15.89 14.31
N VAL A 177 1.85 -15.10 13.29
CA VAL A 177 0.90 -14.83 12.20
C VAL A 177 1.20 -15.78 11.05
N MET A 178 0.22 -16.63 10.70
CA MET A 178 0.35 -17.65 9.65
C MET A 178 -0.48 -17.33 8.39
N LEU A 179 -1.10 -16.15 8.34
CA LEU A 179 -1.83 -15.71 7.15
C LEU A 179 -0.82 -15.38 6.03
N GLU A 180 -0.78 -16.23 5.01
CA GLU A 180 0.13 -16.02 3.90
C GLU A 180 -0.35 -14.91 2.96
N ALA A 181 0.58 -14.02 2.60
CA ALA A 181 0.34 -13.00 1.59
C ALA A 181 0.35 -13.63 0.18
N PRO A 182 -0.50 -13.15 -0.74
CA PRO A 182 -0.39 -13.54 -2.14
C PRO A 182 0.99 -13.18 -2.67
N ARG A 183 1.56 -14.07 -3.49
CA ARG A 183 2.87 -13.88 -4.09
C ARG A 183 2.76 -13.96 -5.60
N TYR A 184 3.37 -13.00 -6.24
CA TYR A 184 3.43 -12.88 -7.68
C TYR A 184 4.85 -13.15 -8.17
N THR A 185 4.98 -13.92 -9.24
CA THR A 185 6.28 -14.11 -9.89
C THR A 185 6.51 -12.97 -10.85
N VAL A 186 7.37 -12.02 -10.45
CA VAL A 186 7.77 -10.92 -11.31
C VAL A 186 8.96 -11.36 -12.15
N ALA A 187 8.79 -11.41 -13.47
CA ALA A 187 9.89 -11.75 -14.38
C ALA A 187 10.98 -10.67 -14.33
N THR A 188 12.19 -11.10 -14.00
CA THR A 188 13.40 -10.26 -14.07
C THR A 188 14.42 -10.86 -15.04
N SER A 189 15.24 -10.00 -15.62
CA SER A 189 16.29 -10.39 -16.57
C SER A 189 17.66 -9.87 -16.13
N ALA A 190 18.72 -10.41 -16.72
CA ALA A 190 20.09 -9.92 -16.48
C ALA A 190 20.30 -8.48 -16.97
N ASN A 191 19.42 -7.97 -17.84
CA ASN A 191 19.49 -6.63 -18.39
C ASN A 191 18.71 -5.61 -17.57
N ASP A 192 17.95 -6.04 -16.57
CA ASP A 192 17.24 -5.12 -15.69
C ASP A 192 18.23 -4.33 -14.84
N PRO A 193 17.98 -3.04 -14.61
CA PRO A 193 18.80 -2.25 -13.71
C PRO A 193 18.67 -2.73 -12.27
N VAL A 194 19.80 -3.06 -11.65
CA VAL A 194 19.85 -3.53 -10.26
C VAL A 194 20.64 -2.54 -9.40
N ARG A 195 20.07 -2.14 -8.26
CA ARG A 195 20.76 -1.39 -7.20
C ARG A 195 20.88 -2.28 -5.97
N GLY A 196 22.05 -2.36 -5.37
CA GLY A 196 22.39 -3.27 -4.28
C GLY A 196 23.10 -4.52 -4.75
N ASN A 197 23.22 -5.53 -3.86
CA ASN A 197 23.91 -6.78 -4.17
C ASN A 197 23.07 -7.67 -5.12
N PRO A 198 23.52 -7.98 -6.35
CA PRO A 198 22.76 -8.84 -7.27
C PRO A 198 22.41 -10.22 -6.68
N ALA A 199 23.20 -10.73 -5.72
CA ALA A 199 22.97 -12.00 -5.03
C ALA A 199 22.09 -11.87 -3.77
N ALA A 200 21.55 -10.67 -3.49
CA ALA A 200 20.73 -10.45 -2.30
C ALA A 200 19.53 -11.41 -2.21
N PRO A 201 19.25 -11.96 -1.01
CA PRO A 201 18.12 -12.86 -0.81
C PRO A 201 16.76 -12.16 -0.94
N ILE A 202 16.67 -10.86 -0.70
CA ILE A 202 15.46 -10.09 -0.87
C ILE A 202 15.56 -9.28 -2.15
N THR A 203 14.59 -9.48 -3.03
CA THR A 203 14.44 -8.70 -4.26
C THR A 203 13.21 -7.81 -4.14
N ILE A 204 13.41 -6.51 -4.32
CA ILE A 204 12.34 -5.53 -4.50
C ILE A 204 12.28 -5.20 -5.98
N VAL A 205 11.21 -5.60 -6.67
CA VAL A 205 10.96 -5.16 -8.06
C VAL A 205 10.06 -3.94 -8.00
N GLU A 206 10.53 -2.82 -8.55
CA GLU A 206 9.82 -1.55 -8.57
C GLU A 206 9.34 -1.24 -9.98
N PHE A 207 8.02 -1.15 -10.18
CA PHE A 207 7.42 -0.53 -11.36
C PHE A 207 7.25 0.96 -11.10
N SER A 208 7.93 1.79 -11.87
CA SER A 208 8.12 3.20 -11.56
C SER A 208 8.04 4.08 -12.80
N ASP A 209 7.79 5.37 -12.58
CA ASP A 209 7.61 6.39 -13.61
C ASP A 209 8.36 7.66 -13.20
N TYR A 210 9.26 8.11 -14.05
CA TYR A 210 10.13 9.28 -13.77
C TYR A 210 9.36 10.59 -13.60
N GLN A 211 8.15 10.71 -14.13
CA GLN A 211 7.30 11.89 -14.00
C GLN A 211 6.35 11.81 -12.78
N CYS A 212 6.20 10.63 -12.19
CA CYS A 212 5.30 10.41 -11.06
C CYS A 212 5.87 10.98 -9.74
N PRO A 213 5.16 11.91 -9.06
CA PRO A 213 5.66 12.49 -7.82
C PRO A 213 5.70 11.49 -6.65
N PHE A 214 4.88 10.45 -6.68
CA PHE A 214 4.91 9.39 -5.68
C PHE A 214 6.14 8.49 -5.84
N CYS A 215 6.64 8.29 -7.09
CA CYS A 215 7.88 7.57 -7.35
C CYS A 215 9.09 8.36 -6.80
N ALA A 216 9.14 9.67 -6.99
CA ALA A 216 10.17 10.48 -6.34
C ALA A 216 10.11 10.37 -4.80
N ARG A 217 8.90 10.29 -4.23
CA ARG A 217 8.70 10.21 -2.78
C ARG A 217 9.15 8.88 -2.17
N VAL A 218 9.09 7.77 -2.90
CA VAL A 218 9.52 6.46 -2.38
C VAL A 218 11.04 6.29 -2.38
N ASN A 219 11.78 7.00 -3.24
CA ASN A 219 13.23 6.85 -3.38
C ASN A 219 14.01 7.03 -2.07
N PRO A 220 13.77 8.04 -1.21
CA PRO A 220 14.43 8.13 0.09
C PRO A 220 14.15 6.93 1.00
N THR A 221 12.94 6.38 0.92
CA THR A 221 12.56 5.17 1.66
C THR A 221 13.35 3.96 1.17
N LEU A 222 13.47 3.78 -0.13
CA LEU A 222 14.24 2.69 -0.73
C LEU A 222 15.74 2.83 -0.45
N ALA A 223 16.28 4.06 -0.46
CA ALA A 223 17.66 4.32 -0.04
C ALA A 223 17.88 3.89 1.43
N LYS A 224 16.96 4.25 2.33
CA LYS A 224 17.01 3.80 3.74
C LYS A 224 16.89 2.28 3.88
N VAL A 225 16.10 1.61 3.03
CA VAL A 225 16.03 0.15 3.00
C VAL A 225 17.39 -0.45 2.63
N LEU A 226 18.03 0.03 1.56
CA LEU A 226 19.36 -0.44 1.17
C LEU A 226 20.41 -0.16 2.24
N GLU A 227 20.38 1.00 2.88
CA GLU A 227 21.28 1.35 4.00
C GLU A 227 21.09 0.40 5.18
N THR A 228 19.84 0.11 5.57
CA THR A 228 19.50 -0.71 6.73
C THR A 228 19.84 -2.19 6.53
N TYR A 229 19.60 -2.71 5.33
CA TYR A 229 19.72 -4.15 5.07
C TYR A 229 21.00 -4.54 4.31
N GLY A 230 21.71 -3.58 3.71
CA GLY A 230 22.96 -3.82 2.99
C GLY A 230 22.83 -4.90 1.93
N ASP A 231 23.75 -5.86 1.95
CA ASP A 231 23.82 -6.96 0.97
C ASP A 231 22.63 -7.93 1.00
N ARG A 232 21.69 -7.76 1.91
CA ARG A 232 20.51 -8.63 2.01
C ARG A 232 19.36 -8.19 1.12
N VAL A 233 19.40 -6.99 0.54
CA VAL A 233 18.34 -6.43 -0.30
C VAL A 233 18.92 -5.90 -1.60
N LYS A 234 18.19 -6.12 -2.69
CA LYS A 234 18.41 -5.46 -3.98
C LYS A 234 17.10 -4.89 -4.52
N ILE A 235 17.23 -3.84 -5.33
CA ILE A 235 16.12 -3.22 -6.06
C ILE A 235 16.34 -3.50 -7.54
N VAL A 236 15.30 -3.99 -8.21
CA VAL A 236 15.24 -4.17 -9.67
C VAL A 236 14.22 -3.16 -10.20
N PHE A 237 14.65 -2.26 -11.06
CA PHE A 237 13.79 -1.24 -11.63
C PHE A 237 13.09 -1.74 -12.89
N LYS A 238 11.80 -1.42 -13.03
CA LYS A 238 10.99 -1.69 -14.22
C LYS A 238 10.29 -0.39 -14.65
N ASP A 239 10.46 -0.03 -15.91
CA ASP A 239 9.79 1.14 -16.48
C ASP A 239 8.29 0.90 -16.55
N PHE A 240 7.51 1.83 -16.02
CA PHE A 240 6.06 1.83 -16.12
C PHE A 240 5.53 3.26 -16.33
N PRO A 241 5.82 3.87 -17.50
CA PRO A 241 5.34 5.21 -17.82
C PRO A 241 3.80 5.23 -17.87
N LEU A 242 3.18 6.10 -17.08
CA LEU A 242 1.73 6.26 -17.05
C LEU A 242 1.23 7.05 -18.27
N PRO A 243 0.03 6.77 -18.79
CA PRO A 243 -0.50 7.42 -20.00
C PRO A 243 -0.62 8.95 -19.91
N ASN A 244 -0.80 9.49 -18.70
CA ASN A 244 -0.92 10.93 -18.43
C ASN A 244 0.44 11.62 -18.16
N HIS A 245 1.55 10.89 -18.33
CA HIS A 245 2.91 11.39 -18.11
C HIS A 245 3.72 11.40 -19.43
N PRO A 246 3.53 12.41 -20.30
CA PRO A 246 4.05 12.39 -21.68
C PRO A 246 5.58 12.36 -21.78
N GLN A 247 6.30 12.78 -20.75
CA GLN A 247 7.77 12.80 -20.74
C GLN A 247 8.37 11.51 -20.15
N ALA A 248 7.59 10.73 -19.40
CA ALA A 248 8.07 9.53 -18.72
C ALA A 248 8.66 8.47 -19.68
N PRO A 249 8.08 8.17 -20.85
CA PRO A 249 8.69 7.19 -21.76
C PRO A 249 10.10 7.59 -22.21
N LYS A 250 10.30 8.87 -22.56
CA LYS A 250 11.60 9.36 -23.01
C LYS A 250 12.61 9.46 -21.87
N ALA A 251 12.17 9.78 -20.65
CA ALA A 251 13.00 9.74 -19.46
C ALA A 251 13.47 8.30 -19.14
N SER A 252 12.59 7.31 -19.28
CA SER A 252 12.95 5.88 -19.17
C SER A 252 14.02 5.49 -20.18
N GLU A 253 13.84 5.85 -21.45
CA GLU A 253 14.86 5.61 -22.48
C GLU A 253 16.21 6.25 -22.12
N ALA A 254 16.19 7.47 -21.55
CA ALA A 254 17.39 8.18 -21.15
C ALA A 254 18.18 7.44 -20.06
N ALA A 255 17.51 6.81 -19.10
CA ALA A 255 18.16 5.99 -18.09
C ALA A 255 18.86 4.78 -18.72
N HIS A 256 18.21 4.10 -19.67
CA HIS A 256 18.81 2.98 -20.42
C HIS A 256 19.99 3.44 -21.31
N CYS A 257 19.89 4.60 -21.95
CA CYS A 257 21.02 5.16 -22.70
C CYS A 257 22.22 5.45 -21.78
N ALA A 258 21.97 5.93 -20.57
CA ALA A 258 23.03 6.14 -19.58
C ALA A 258 23.64 4.81 -19.09
N ALA A 259 22.88 3.72 -19.10
CA ALA A 259 23.38 2.39 -18.74
C ALA A 259 24.49 1.90 -19.69
N GLU A 260 24.48 2.28 -20.97
CA GLU A 260 25.56 1.95 -21.93
C GLU A 260 26.92 2.47 -21.45
N GLN A 261 26.91 3.56 -20.66
CA GLN A 261 28.08 4.15 -20.04
C GLN A 261 28.18 3.85 -18.53
N LYS A 262 27.46 2.83 -18.04
CA LYS A 262 27.44 2.37 -16.64
C LYS A 262 26.94 3.42 -15.63
N LYS A 263 26.09 4.36 -16.09
CA LYS A 263 25.54 5.46 -15.28
C LYS A 263 24.01 5.47 -15.23
N TYR A 264 23.40 4.28 -15.26
CA TYR A 264 21.93 4.18 -15.16
C TYR A 264 21.41 4.88 -13.91
N TRP A 265 22.01 4.56 -12.77
CA TRP A 265 21.51 5.03 -11.47
C TRP A 265 21.80 6.51 -11.22
N GLU A 266 22.90 7.03 -11.73
CA GLU A 266 23.18 8.47 -11.70
C GLU A 266 22.15 9.25 -12.52
N MET A 267 21.78 8.74 -13.69
CA MET A 267 20.73 9.34 -14.51
C MET A 267 19.35 9.22 -13.87
N HIS A 268 19.04 8.06 -13.31
CA HIS A 268 17.84 7.83 -12.51
C HIS A 268 17.72 8.86 -11.39
N ASP A 269 18.76 9.01 -10.57
CA ASP A 269 18.74 9.92 -9.42
C ASP A 269 18.63 11.38 -9.87
N ALA A 270 19.32 11.77 -10.94
CA ALA A 270 19.24 13.12 -11.51
C ALA A 270 17.83 13.47 -12.02
N MET A 271 17.16 12.55 -12.69
CA MET A 271 15.79 12.75 -13.19
C MET A 271 14.77 12.87 -12.05
N PHE A 272 14.86 12.03 -11.04
CA PHE A 272 13.97 12.14 -9.86
C PHE A 272 14.25 13.39 -9.01
N ALA A 273 15.48 13.86 -8.97
CA ALA A 273 15.84 15.11 -8.31
C ALA A 273 15.22 16.34 -9.00
N ASN A 274 14.93 16.26 -10.31
CA ASN A 274 14.36 17.37 -11.08
C ASN A 274 13.27 16.90 -12.06
N GLN A 275 12.16 16.38 -11.53
CA GLN A 275 11.03 15.88 -12.33
C GLN A 275 10.37 16.95 -13.24
N ARG A 276 10.69 18.23 -13.06
CA ARG A 276 10.17 19.30 -13.91
C ARG A 276 10.98 19.51 -15.20
N ALA A 277 12.12 18.86 -15.34
CA ALA A 277 13.04 18.99 -16.46
C ALA A 277 13.30 17.61 -17.09
N LEU A 278 12.25 17.02 -17.67
CA LEU A 278 12.30 15.72 -18.34
C LEU A 278 12.08 15.81 -19.87
N GLU A 279 12.02 17.02 -20.41
CA GLU A 279 12.01 17.23 -21.86
C GLU A 279 13.36 16.84 -22.47
N LEU A 280 13.37 16.50 -23.76
CA LEU A 280 14.54 16.00 -24.46
C LEU A 280 15.79 16.86 -24.28
N PRO A 281 15.76 18.23 -24.40
CA PRO A 281 16.93 19.05 -24.15
C PRO A 281 17.46 18.97 -22.72
N ALA A 282 16.55 18.90 -21.74
CA ALA A 282 16.91 18.80 -20.32
C ALA A 282 17.52 17.44 -19.97
N LEU A 283 17.00 16.34 -20.54
CA LEU A 283 17.59 15.00 -20.39
C LEU A 283 19.03 14.97 -20.93
N LYS A 284 19.29 15.59 -22.10
CA LYS A 284 20.62 15.71 -22.66
C LYS A 284 21.55 16.55 -21.79
N GLN A 285 21.01 17.61 -21.17
CA GLN A 285 21.78 18.43 -20.22
C GLN A 285 22.10 17.66 -18.95
N ALA A 286 21.14 16.92 -18.40
CA ALA A 286 21.33 16.08 -17.22
C ALA A 286 22.41 15.00 -17.47
N ALA A 287 22.40 14.38 -18.66
CA ALA A 287 23.41 13.41 -19.06
C ALA A 287 24.82 14.00 -19.02
N ARG A 288 24.99 15.22 -19.56
CA ARG A 288 26.29 15.92 -19.52
C ARG A 288 26.68 16.29 -18.09
N ALA A 289 25.71 16.72 -17.26
CA ALA A 289 25.97 17.10 -15.87
C ALA A 289 26.48 15.93 -15.03
N ILE A 290 26.03 14.71 -15.31
CA ILE A 290 26.54 13.49 -14.65
C ILE A 290 27.80 12.93 -15.35
N GLY A 291 28.35 13.62 -16.34
CA GLY A 291 29.60 13.30 -17.02
C GLY A 291 29.49 12.14 -18.00
N LEU A 292 28.36 12.00 -18.71
CA LEU A 292 28.22 11.10 -19.86
C LEU A 292 28.90 11.71 -21.11
N GLU A 293 29.39 10.88 -22.01
CA GLU A 293 29.77 11.28 -23.33
C GLU A 293 28.50 11.68 -24.11
N GLY A 294 28.40 13.00 -24.41
CA GLY A 294 27.15 13.60 -24.86
C GLY A 294 26.73 13.13 -26.26
N ALA A 295 27.66 12.94 -27.21
CA ALA A 295 27.29 12.58 -28.57
C ALA A 295 26.72 11.16 -28.63
N ALA A 296 27.34 10.20 -27.94
CA ALA A 296 26.86 8.82 -27.86
C ALA A 296 25.50 8.75 -27.14
N PHE A 297 25.32 9.49 -26.04
CA PHE A 297 24.06 9.57 -25.33
C PHE A 297 22.94 10.17 -26.21
N ASP A 298 23.23 11.31 -26.89
CA ASP A 298 22.26 11.97 -27.75
C ASP A 298 21.85 11.06 -28.93
N GLN A 299 22.78 10.37 -29.55
CA GLN A 299 22.51 9.41 -30.61
C GLN A 299 21.62 8.25 -30.13
N CYS A 300 21.91 7.71 -28.95
CA CYS A 300 21.09 6.66 -28.35
C CYS A 300 19.65 7.14 -28.10
N LEU A 301 19.51 8.30 -27.44
CA LEU A 301 18.20 8.82 -27.03
C LEU A 301 17.35 9.28 -28.23
N ASP A 302 17.97 9.95 -29.23
CA ASP A 302 17.29 10.42 -30.45
C ASP A 302 16.83 9.26 -31.33
N SER A 303 17.58 8.14 -31.36
CA SER A 303 17.22 6.95 -32.15
C SER A 303 16.04 6.17 -31.56
N GLY A 304 15.64 6.41 -30.31
CA GLY A 304 14.59 5.64 -29.62
C GLY A 304 14.98 4.18 -29.35
N ARG A 305 16.29 3.90 -29.25
CA ARG A 305 16.85 2.53 -29.12
C ARG A 305 16.18 1.71 -28.04
N TYR A 306 15.82 2.32 -26.92
CA TYR A 306 15.23 1.63 -25.77
C TYR A 306 13.70 1.74 -25.68
N ALA A 307 13.03 2.32 -26.69
CA ALA A 307 11.56 2.42 -26.67
C ALA A 307 10.86 1.06 -26.55
N ALA A 308 11.41 0.02 -27.17
CA ALA A 308 10.88 -1.35 -27.05
C ALA A 308 11.09 -1.94 -25.63
N THR A 309 12.23 -1.66 -25.00
CA THR A 309 12.53 -2.09 -23.64
C THR A 309 11.56 -1.46 -22.64
N VAL A 310 11.32 -0.15 -22.77
CA VAL A 310 10.37 0.59 -21.92
C VAL A 310 8.95 0.00 -22.07
N ARG A 311 8.50 -0.23 -23.32
CA ARG A 311 7.20 -0.87 -23.56
C ARG A 311 7.09 -2.26 -22.96
N ALA A 312 8.14 -3.07 -23.09
CA ALA A 312 8.14 -4.41 -22.49
C ALA A 312 8.01 -4.38 -20.95
N GLY A 313 8.63 -3.39 -20.29
CA GLY A 313 8.44 -3.14 -18.85
C GLY A 313 7.01 -2.78 -18.52
N GLN A 314 6.40 -1.88 -19.29
CA GLN A 314 5.01 -1.48 -19.13
C GLN A 314 4.05 -2.67 -19.36
N GLU A 315 4.21 -3.41 -20.45
CA GLU A 315 3.39 -4.60 -20.75
C GLU A 315 3.49 -5.67 -19.65
N LEU A 316 4.69 -5.87 -19.09
CA LEU A 316 4.86 -6.78 -17.95
C LEU A 316 4.06 -6.30 -16.75
N GLY A 317 4.15 -5.01 -16.40
CA GLY A 317 3.39 -4.42 -15.30
C GLY A 317 1.87 -4.55 -15.52
N GLU A 318 1.39 -4.23 -16.72
CA GLU A 318 -0.03 -4.38 -17.08
C GLU A 318 -0.51 -5.82 -16.91
N LYS A 319 0.24 -6.81 -17.40
CA LYS A 319 -0.07 -8.25 -17.19
C LYS A 319 -0.09 -8.65 -15.70
N MET A 320 0.64 -7.95 -14.86
CA MET A 320 0.66 -8.18 -13.41
C MET A 320 -0.36 -7.36 -12.64
N GLY A 321 -1.21 -6.59 -13.31
CA GLY A 321 -2.23 -5.75 -12.69
C GLY A 321 -1.73 -4.43 -12.14
N VAL A 322 -0.52 -4.01 -12.52
CA VAL A 322 -0.02 -2.69 -12.17
C VAL A 322 -0.83 -1.64 -12.92
N ASN A 323 -1.45 -0.72 -12.20
CA ASN A 323 -2.26 0.37 -12.75
C ASN A 323 -1.89 1.74 -12.16
N SER A 324 -0.92 1.76 -11.26
CA SER A 324 -0.43 2.98 -10.61
C SER A 324 1.04 2.82 -10.24
N THR A 325 1.74 3.95 -10.08
CA THR A 325 3.15 3.96 -9.67
C THR A 325 3.37 4.80 -8.41
N PRO A 326 4.35 4.44 -7.57
CA PRO A 326 5.13 3.21 -7.67
C PRO A 326 4.31 1.98 -7.25
N THR A 327 4.50 0.85 -7.92
CA THR A 327 4.07 -0.47 -7.44
C THR A 327 5.31 -1.33 -7.26
N LEU A 328 5.47 -1.88 -6.07
CA LEU A 328 6.66 -2.65 -5.72
C LEU A 328 6.28 -4.08 -5.33
N TYR A 329 7.19 -5.02 -5.54
CA TYR A 329 7.05 -6.41 -5.14
C TYR A 329 8.26 -6.85 -4.33
N VAL A 330 8.08 -7.08 -3.02
CA VAL A 330 9.12 -7.59 -2.12
C VAL A 330 9.04 -9.11 -2.11
N ASN A 331 9.97 -9.81 -2.75
CA ASN A 331 9.90 -11.26 -2.99
C ASN A 331 8.51 -11.71 -3.48
N GLY A 332 7.93 -10.95 -4.40
CA GLY A 332 6.60 -11.21 -4.98
C GLY A 332 5.42 -10.70 -4.16
N ARG A 333 5.63 -10.15 -2.96
CA ARG A 333 4.55 -9.54 -2.15
C ARG A 333 4.34 -8.09 -2.58
N PRO A 334 3.14 -7.70 -3.03
CA PRO A 334 2.89 -6.36 -3.54
C PRO A 334 2.87 -5.31 -2.43
N VAL A 335 3.50 -4.17 -2.72
CA VAL A 335 3.46 -2.93 -1.94
C VAL A 335 3.07 -1.81 -2.90
N ILE A 336 1.87 -1.26 -2.74
CA ILE A 336 1.30 -0.28 -3.66
C ILE A 336 1.47 1.12 -3.12
N GLY A 337 2.03 2.02 -3.93
CA GLY A 337 2.27 3.41 -3.58
C GLY A 337 3.53 3.66 -2.75
N ALA A 338 3.79 4.94 -2.47
CA ALA A 338 4.93 5.38 -1.68
C ALA A 338 4.70 5.14 -0.18
N MET A 339 4.87 3.88 0.24
CA MET A 339 4.70 3.49 1.64
C MET A 339 5.88 3.91 2.50
N PRO A 340 5.67 4.18 3.81
CA PRO A 340 6.74 4.45 4.77
C PRO A 340 7.72 3.29 4.93
N PHE A 341 8.94 3.59 5.41
CA PHE A 341 10.00 2.62 5.66
C PHE A 341 9.54 1.44 6.53
N GLU A 342 8.72 1.68 7.54
CA GLU A 342 8.26 0.65 8.47
C GLU A 342 7.42 -0.45 7.80
N ASN A 343 6.71 -0.12 6.72
CA ASN A 343 5.98 -1.11 5.93
C ASN A 343 6.95 -2.05 5.18
N PHE A 344 8.01 -1.51 4.56
CA PHE A 344 9.04 -2.31 3.92
C PHE A 344 9.80 -3.15 4.95
N LYS A 345 10.16 -2.54 6.09
CA LYS A 345 10.85 -3.22 7.19
C LYS A 345 10.09 -4.44 7.66
N ALA A 346 8.79 -4.31 7.94
CA ALA A 346 7.96 -5.42 8.41
C ALA A 346 7.94 -6.59 7.41
N ILE A 347 7.81 -6.29 6.11
CA ILE A 347 7.80 -7.31 5.06
C ILE A 347 9.17 -7.95 4.90
N ILE A 348 10.24 -7.16 4.86
CA ILE A 348 11.61 -7.66 4.67
C ILE A 348 12.04 -8.54 5.85
N ASP A 349 11.76 -8.12 7.08
CA ASP A 349 12.08 -8.89 8.29
C ASP A 349 11.34 -10.24 8.28
N GLU A 350 10.06 -10.24 7.90
CA GLU A 350 9.29 -11.48 7.74
C GLU A 350 9.88 -12.39 6.66
N GLU A 351 10.25 -11.84 5.50
CA GLU A 351 10.87 -12.60 4.40
C GLU A 351 12.25 -13.17 4.79
N LEU A 352 13.04 -12.43 5.55
CA LEU A 352 14.34 -12.89 6.05
C LEU A 352 14.18 -13.99 7.11
N SER A 353 13.13 -13.97 7.91
CA SER A 353 12.87 -14.98 8.94
C SER A 353 12.36 -16.31 8.40
N ARG A 354 11.92 -16.37 7.14
CA ARG A 354 11.44 -17.59 6.47
C ARG A 354 12.55 -18.46 5.91
N LYS A 355 13.78 -17.96 5.86
CA LYS A 355 14.98 -18.64 5.41
C LYS A 355 15.80 -19.13 6.59
#